data_8ec3b156d60c82d31dc0f7b1689990bd
#
_entry.id   8ec3b156d60c82d31dc0f7b1689990bd
#
_cell.length_a   1.000
_cell.length_b   1.000
_cell.length_c   1.000
_cell.angle_alpha   90.00
_cell.angle_beta   90.00
_cell.angle_gamma   90.00
#
_symmetry.space_group_name_H-M   'P 1'
#
loop_
_entity.id
_entity.type
_entity.pdbx_description
1 polymer ?
#
loop_
_entity_poly.entity_id
_entity_poly.type
_entity_poly.pdbx_seq_one_letter_code
_entity_poly.pdbx_strand_id
1 'polypeptide(L)'
;MSEKRVVLVVDMQNGVFKTPRHQSEKCVSLINQLTQAAEAVIFIQHTEAGGLEEGSEGFALLPDLNQPAGAFYVTKTACDAFYDTSLEALLREQEIDEFIICGCATDYCVDATFKNGVSRGYHITVAEDAHTTANRPAADAQVLIAHYNDVWRNFIAPANPPSVKRTETILENWKAN
;
A
#
# COMPACT_ATOMS: atom_id res chain seq x y z
N MET A 1 -21.64 10.47 -8.46
CA MET A 1 -21.50 9.63 -7.24
C MET A 1 -20.18 10.00 -6.61
N SER A 2 -20.11 10.19 -5.30
CA SER A 2 -18.83 10.46 -4.65
C SER A 2 -17.96 9.20 -4.78
N GLU A 3 -16.73 9.36 -5.24
CA GLU A 3 -15.76 8.27 -5.32
C GLU A 3 -15.52 7.70 -3.93
N LYS A 4 -15.55 6.38 -3.80
CA LYS A 4 -15.35 5.68 -2.53
C LYS A 4 -13.90 5.86 -2.07
N ARG A 5 -13.70 6.31 -0.84
CA ARG A 5 -12.36 6.50 -0.25
C ARG A 5 -11.79 5.15 0.19
N VAL A 6 -10.89 4.59 -0.60
CA VAL A 6 -10.31 3.25 -0.38
C VAL A 6 -8.81 3.34 -0.16
N VAL A 7 -8.31 2.61 0.83
CA VAL A 7 -6.87 2.49 1.12
C VAL A 7 -6.44 1.04 1.06
N LEU A 8 -5.42 0.76 0.24
CA LEU A 8 -4.72 -0.51 0.16
C LEU A 8 -3.39 -0.40 0.90
N VAL A 9 -3.26 -1.13 1.99
CA VAL A 9 -2.07 -1.12 2.86
C VAL A 9 -1.26 -2.39 2.63
N VAL A 10 -0.02 -2.26 2.16
CA VAL A 10 0.81 -3.39 1.73
C VAL A 10 1.83 -3.75 2.81
N ASP A 11 1.82 -5.02 3.25
CA ASP A 11 2.87 -5.70 4.02
C ASP A 11 3.38 -4.97 5.28
N MET A 12 2.52 -4.30 6.01
CA MET A 12 2.86 -3.64 7.28
C MET A 12 2.85 -4.65 8.44
N GLN A 13 3.76 -5.65 8.37
CA GLN A 13 3.81 -6.83 9.21
C GLN A 13 5.04 -6.85 10.11
N ASN A 14 4.95 -7.45 11.30
CA ASN A 14 6.05 -7.57 12.25
C ASN A 14 7.32 -8.18 11.63
N GLY A 15 7.19 -9.26 10.88
CA GLY A 15 8.32 -9.94 10.24
C GLY A 15 9.02 -9.10 9.18
N VAL A 16 8.26 -8.31 8.43
CA VAL A 16 8.79 -7.36 7.42
C VAL A 16 9.61 -6.25 8.09
N PHE A 17 9.20 -5.80 9.26
CA PHE A 17 9.84 -4.71 10.00
C PHE A 17 10.94 -5.17 10.96
N LYS A 18 11.29 -6.45 11.00
CA LYS A 18 12.53 -6.95 11.64
C LYS A 18 13.79 -6.36 11.00
N THR A 19 13.75 -6.11 9.70
CA THR A 19 14.75 -5.27 9.02
C THR A 19 14.33 -3.81 9.19
N PRO A 20 15.23 -2.92 9.65
CA PRO A 20 14.91 -1.50 9.82
C PRO A 20 14.39 -0.86 8.52
N ARG A 21 13.28 -0.15 8.61
CA ARG A 21 12.66 0.58 7.51
C ARG A 21 12.79 2.09 7.76
N HIS A 22 12.97 2.85 6.69
CA HIS A 22 13.15 4.30 6.77
C HIS A 22 11.93 4.98 7.38
N GLN A 23 12.12 5.75 8.46
CA GLN A 23 11.05 6.50 9.14
C GLN A 23 9.77 5.68 9.41
N SER A 24 9.92 4.45 9.90
CA SER A 24 8.81 3.50 10.06
C SER A 24 7.66 4.05 10.93
N GLU A 25 7.96 4.72 12.05
CA GLU A 25 6.95 5.30 12.94
C GLU A 25 6.13 6.38 12.24
N LYS A 26 6.78 7.26 11.47
CA LYS A 26 6.10 8.29 10.67
C LYS A 26 5.22 7.65 9.60
N CYS A 27 5.72 6.63 8.92
CA CYS A 27 4.97 5.89 7.92
C CYS A 27 3.69 5.29 8.52
N VAL A 28 3.79 4.60 9.66
CA VAL A 28 2.64 4.04 10.38
C VAL A 28 1.64 5.13 10.78
N SER A 29 2.12 6.26 11.31
CA SER A 29 1.26 7.38 11.69
C SER A 29 0.46 7.94 10.50
N LEU A 30 1.09 8.09 9.34
CA LEU A 30 0.42 8.58 8.12
C LEU A 30 -0.57 7.55 7.55
N ILE A 31 -0.21 6.26 7.56
CA ILE A 31 -1.14 5.18 7.19
C ILE A 31 -2.36 5.20 8.10
N ASN A 32 -2.18 5.38 9.41
CA ASN A 32 -3.29 5.45 10.37
C ASN A 32 -4.23 6.62 10.08
N GLN A 33 -3.71 7.77 9.67
CA GLN A 33 -4.54 8.91 9.27
C GLN A 33 -5.38 8.58 8.02
N LEU A 34 -4.78 7.92 7.03
CA LEU A 34 -5.49 7.49 5.82
C LEU A 34 -6.58 6.47 6.14
N THR A 35 -6.25 5.42 6.88
CA THR A 35 -7.20 4.34 7.21
C THR A 35 -8.35 4.80 8.09
N GLN A 36 -8.12 5.78 8.96
CA GLN A 36 -9.16 6.39 9.79
C GLN A 36 -10.17 7.21 8.97
N ALA A 37 -9.71 7.83 7.88
CA ALA A 37 -10.55 8.67 7.01
C ALA A 37 -11.20 7.90 5.85
N ALA A 38 -10.76 6.66 5.59
CA ALA A 38 -11.24 5.82 4.50
C ALA A 38 -12.62 5.22 4.80
N GLU A 39 -13.38 4.93 3.74
CA GLU A 39 -14.63 4.16 3.79
C GLU A 39 -14.40 2.66 3.68
N ALA A 40 -13.31 2.26 3.04
CA ALA A 40 -12.85 0.87 2.97
C ALA A 40 -11.33 0.78 3.09
N VAL A 41 -10.86 -0.19 3.84
CA VAL A 41 -9.45 -0.49 4.03
C VAL A 41 -9.19 -1.94 3.68
N ILE A 42 -8.17 -2.18 2.87
CA ILE A 42 -7.71 -3.52 2.49
C ILE A 42 -6.27 -3.68 2.97
N PHE A 43 -6.05 -4.59 3.90
CA PHE A 43 -4.71 -4.97 4.34
C PHE A 43 -4.21 -6.15 3.51
N ILE A 44 -3.07 -5.96 2.86
CA ILE A 44 -2.33 -7.02 2.18
C ILE A 44 -1.27 -7.54 3.13
N GLN A 45 -1.20 -8.86 3.29
CA GLN A 45 -0.19 -9.53 4.10
C GLN A 45 0.53 -10.58 3.26
N HIS A 46 1.85 -10.55 3.32
CA HIS A 46 2.70 -11.52 2.66
C HIS A 46 2.89 -12.75 3.54
N THR A 47 2.82 -13.93 2.96
CA THR A 47 3.18 -15.18 3.64
C THR A 47 4.30 -15.89 2.91
N GLU A 48 5.29 -16.34 3.68
CA GLU A 48 6.37 -17.21 3.22
C GLU A 48 6.99 -17.95 4.39
N ALA A 49 7.69 -19.06 4.10
CA ALA A 49 8.43 -19.80 5.10
C ALA A 49 9.60 -18.97 5.68
N GLY A 50 9.90 -19.19 6.95
CA GLY A 50 11.02 -18.52 7.61
C GLY A 50 10.68 -17.26 8.41
N GLY A 51 9.43 -17.14 8.87
CA GLY A 51 9.01 -16.11 9.82
C GLY A 51 7.81 -15.27 9.43
N LEU A 52 7.22 -15.55 8.26
CA LEU A 52 6.00 -14.90 7.78
C LEU A 52 4.87 -15.91 7.51
N GLU A 53 4.90 -17.07 8.13
CA GLU A 53 3.84 -18.06 8.02
C GLU A 53 2.52 -17.51 8.58
N GLU A 54 1.40 -17.80 7.91
CA GLU A 54 0.08 -17.41 8.38
C GLU A 54 -0.15 -17.84 9.83
N GLY A 55 -0.68 -16.94 10.66
CA GLY A 55 -0.92 -17.16 12.07
C GLY A 55 0.31 -16.97 12.97
N SER A 56 1.50 -16.72 12.41
CA SER A 56 2.70 -16.40 13.18
C SER A 56 2.72 -14.94 13.65
N GLU A 57 3.56 -14.66 14.64
CA GLU A 57 3.80 -13.27 15.09
C GLU A 57 4.38 -12.40 13.97
N GLY A 58 5.26 -12.96 13.12
CA GLY A 58 5.85 -12.26 11.99
C GLY A 58 4.82 -11.89 10.91
N PHE A 59 3.83 -12.73 10.69
CA PHE A 59 2.74 -12.46 9.74
C PHE A 59 1.78 -11.39 10.24
N ALA A 60 1.57 -11.27 11.54
CA ALA A 60 0.66 -10.28 12.12
C ALA A 60 1.05 -8.85 11.73
N LEU A 61 0.04 -8.01 11.56
CA LEU A 61 0.22 -6.57 11.33
C LEU A 61 0.90 -5.90 12.52
N LEU A 62 1.64 -4.83 12.26
CA LEU A 62 2.29 -4.04 13.31
C LEU A 62 1.27 -3.62 14.37
N PRO A 63 1.59 -3.74 15.68
CA PRO A 63 0.65 -3.45 16.77
C PRO A 63 0.18 -1.99 16.78
N ASP A 64 1.01 -1.06 16.32
CA ASP A 64 0.68 0.36 16.23
C ASP A 64 -0.16 0.73 15.01
N LEU A 65 -0.41 -0.23 14.12
CA LEU A 65 -1.24 -0.02 12.94
C LEU A 65 -2.72 -0.11 13.30
N ASN A 66 -3.47 0.95 13.00
CA ASN A 66 -4.91 0.97 13.21
C ASN A 66 -5.61 0.03 12.23
N GLN A 67 -6.43 -0.86 12.74
CA GLN A 67 -7.24 -1.80 11.95
C GLN A 67 -8.72 -1.46 12.13
N PRO A 68 -9.34 -0.68 11.25
CA PRO A 68 -10.74 -0.32 11.35
C PRO A 68 -11.66 -1.55 11.33
N ALA A 69 -12.77 -1.50 12.06
CA ALA A 69 -13.79 -2.51 11.97
C ALA A 69 -14.32 -2.62 10.53
N GLY A 70 -14.47 -3.85 10.04
CA GLY A 70 -14.90 -4.11 8.66
C GLY A 70 -13.79 -4.00 7.60
N ALA A 71 -12.53 -3.85 8.00
CA ALA A 71 -11.41 -3.94 7.07
C ALA A 71 -11.32 -5.32 6.41
N PHE A 72 -10.85 -5.33 5.17
CA PHE A 72 -10.61 -6.56 4.42
C PHE A 72 -9.15 -6.99 4.56
N TYR A 73 -8.89 -8.28 4.42
CA TYR A 73 -7.56 -8.88 4.52
C TYR A 73 -7.32 -9.81 3.34
N VAL A 74 -6.20 -9.63 2.66
CA VAL A 74 -5.79 -10.45 1.51
C VAL A 74 -4.38 -10.95 1.76
N THR A 75 -4.19 -12.27 1.68
CA THR A 75 -2.88 -12.91 1.81
C THR A 75 -2.28 -13.17 0.44
N LYS A 76 -1.01 -12.86 0.26
CA LYS A 76 -0.25 -13.08 -0.96
C LYS A 76 1.03 -13.86 -0.73
N THR A 77 1.54 -14.49 -1.79
CA THR A 77 2.80 -15.25 -1.80
C THR A 77 3.87 -14.68 -2.74
N ALA A 78 3.51 -13.67 -3.53
CA ALA A 78 4.41 -12.95 -4.43
C ALA A 78 4.49 -11.47 -4.05
N CYS A 79 5.41 -10.72 -4.66
CA CYS A 79 5.47 -9.26 -4.47
C CYS A 79 4.18 -8.57 -4.89
N ASP A 80 3.63 -8.96 -6.04
CA ASP A 80 2.40 -8.43 -6.58
C ASP A 80 1.18 -8.97 -5.83
N ALA A 81 0.39 -8.09 -5.25
CA ALA A 81 -0.81 -8.45 -4.51
C ALA A 81 -1.96 -8.99 -5.40
N PHE A 82 -1.89 -8.80 -6.71
CA PHE A 82 -2.86 -9.38 -7.64
C PHE A 82 -2.53 -10.82 -8.06
N TYR A 83 -1.27 -11.26 -7.85
CA TYR A 83 -0.83 -12.58 -8.30
C TYR A 83 -1.39 -13.68 -7.41
N ASP A 84 -2.24 -14.52 -7.99
CA ASP A 84 -2.86 -15.69 -7.32
C ASP A 84 -3.48 -15.36 -5.95
N THR A 85 -4.26 -14.27 -5.92
CA THR A 85 -4.96 -13.80 -4.73
C THR A 85 -6.43 -13.50 -5.01
N SER A 86 -7.20 -13.25 -3.94
CA SER A 86 -8.59 -12.79 -4.02
C SER A 86 -8.72 -11.27 -4.24
N LEU A 87 -7.63 -10.51 -4.38
CA LEU A 87 -7.70 -9.04 -4.40
C LEU A 87 -8.59 -8.51 -5.53
N GLU A 88 -8.40 -8.99 -6.75
CA GLU A 88 -9.20 -8.51 -7.90
C GLU A 88 -10.69 -8.83 -7.75
N ALA A 89 -11.01 -10.04 -7.26
CA ALA A 89 -12.39 -10.43 -7.00
C ALA A 89 -13.02 -9.54 -5.91
N LEU A 90 -12.28 -9.24 -4.84
CA LEU A 90 -12.70 -8.36 -3.77
C LEU A 90 -12.97 -6.93 -4.30
N LEU A 91 -12.04 -6.37 -5.08
CA LEU A 91 -12.20 -5.03 -5.65
C LEU A 91 -13.45 -4.93 -6.54
N ARG A 92 -13.69 -5.95 -7.37
CA ARG A 92 -14.90 -6.02 -8.21
C ARG A 92 -16.18 -6.17 -7.40
N GLU A 93 -16.20 -7.04 -6.40
CA GLU A 93 -17.35 -7.26 -5.52
C GLU A 93 -17.72 -6.01 -4.75
N GLN A 94 -16.73 -5.22 -4.34
CA GLN A 94 -16.90 -3.97 -3.62
C GLN A 94 -17.08 -2.76 -4.55
N GLU A 95 -17.13 -2.97 -5.88
CA GLU A 95 -17.24 -1.92 -6.89
C GLU A 95 -16.14 -0.84 -6.74
N ILE A 96 -14.90 -1.29 -6.48
CA ILE A 96 -13.73 -0.43 -6.31
C ILE A 96 -12.90 -0.44 -7.59
N ASP A 97 -12.77 0.70 -8.23
CA ASP A 97 -11.92 0.94 -9.41
C ASP A 97 -10.81 1.97 -9.14
N GLU A 98 -10.86 2.61 -7.97
CA GLU A 98 -9.89 3.58 -7.50
C GLU A 98 -9.47 3.32 -6.05
N PHE A 99 -8.18 3.45 -5.76
CA PHE A 99 -7.68 3.35 -4.38
C PHE A 99 -6.36 4.08 -4.17
N ILE A 100 -6.10 4.41 -2.89
CA ILE A 100 -4.81 4.87 -2.41
C ILE A 100 -3.95 3.65 -2.09
N ILE A 101 -2.69 3.63 -2.53
CA ILE A 101 -1.72 2.60 -2.13
C ILE A 101 -0.66 3.17 -1.20
N CYS A 102 -0.35 2.44 -0.14
CA CYS A 102 0.67 2.75 0.85
C CYS A 102 1.29 1.47 1.42
N GLY A 103 2.31 1.58 2.25
CA GLY A 103 2.90 0.45 2.98
C GLY A 103 4.35 0.14 2.62
N CYS A 104 4.71 -1.13 2.57
CA CYS A 104 6.08 -1.62 2.44
C CYS A 104 6.16 -2.83 1.47
N ALA A 105 7.24 -3.03 0.76
CA ALA A 105 8.36 -2.13 0.56
C ALA A 105 8.19 -1.38 -0.75
N THR A 106 8.56 -0.13 -0.74
CA THR A 106 8.54 0.77 -1.90
C THR A 106 8.97 0.10 -3.20
N ASP A 107 10.16 -0.49 -3.21
CA ASP A 107 10.87 -1.05 -4.35
C ASP A 107 10.51 -2.51 -4.68
N TYR A 108 9.62 -3.14 -3.92
CA TYR A 108 9.18 -4.53 -4.11
C TYR A 108 7.64 -4.62 -4.18
N CYS A 109 6.99 -4.89 -3.07
CA CYS A 109 5.56 -5.22 -3.07
C CYS A 109 4.68 -4.02 -3.43
N VAL A 110 5.06 -2.81 -3.02
CA VAL A 110 4.32 -1.59 -3.41
C VAL A 110 4.44 -1.34 -4.90
N ASP A 111 5.66 -1.35 -5.46
CA ASP A 111 5.90 -1.12 -6.88
C ASP A 111 5.24 -2.20 -7.77
N ALA A 112 5.41 -3.47 -7.43
CA ALA A 112 4.81 -4.58 -8.18
C ALA A 112 3.28 -4.50 -8.21
N THR A 113 2.65 -4.23 -7.07
CA THR A 113 1.19 -4.09 -6.96
C THR A 113 0.70 -2.85 -7.69
N PHE A 114 1.38 -1.72 -7.56
CA PHE A 114 1.08 -0.50 -8.30
C PHE A 114 1.09 -0.73 -9.80
N LYS A 115 2.17 -1.27 -10.36
CA LYS A 115 2.34 -1.47 -11.80
C LYS A 115 1.29 -2.41 -12.38
N ASN A 116 1.04 -3.53 -11.71
CA ASN A 116 0.01 -4.46 -12.16
C ASN A 116 -1.40 -3.87 -12.02
N GLY A 117 -1.69 -3.17 -10.93
CA GLY A 117 -2.97 -2.50 -10.73
C GLY A 117 -3.27 -1.46 -11.82
N VAL A 118 -2.29 -0.62 -12.14
CA VAL A 118 -2.41 0.37 -13.24
C VAL A 118 -2.63 -0.33 -14.57
N SER A 119 -1.88 -1.41 -14.86
CA SER A 119 -2.05 -2.20 -16.10
C SER A 119 -3.41 -2.90 -16.20
N ARG A 120 -4.07 -3.16 -15.08
CA ARG A 120 -5.44 -3.71 -15.01
C ARG A 120 -6.53 -2.65 -15.15
N GLY A 121 -6.17 -1.38 -15.18
CA GLY A 121 -7.11 -0.27 -15.37
C GLY A 121 -7.55 0.44 -14.09
N TYR A 122 -6.99 0.08 -12.94
CA TYR A 122 -7.29 0.79 -11.68
C TYR A 122 -6.69 2.20 -11.66
N HIS A 123 -7.45 3.16 -11.13
CA HIS A 123 -6.97 4.50 -10.82
C HIS A 123 -6.25 4.48 -9.47
N ILE A 124 -4.93 4.60 -9.49
CA ILE A 124 -4.12 4.47 -8.28
C ILE A 124 -3.46 5.80 -7.93
N THR A 125 -3.67 6.25 -6.70
CA THR A 125 -2.91 7.33 -6.09
C THR A 125 -1.95 6.72 -5.07
N VAL A 126 -0.66 7.00 -5.22
CA VAL A 126 0.34 6.64 -4.23
C VAL A 126 0.38 7.70 -3.13
N ALA A 127 0.30 7.29 -1.88
CA ALA A 127 0.56 8.17 -0.75
C ALA A 127 2.08 8.39 -0.63
N GLU A 128 2.57 9.50 -1.16
CA GLU A 128 3.98 9.84 -1.38
C GLU A 128 4.86 9.67 -0.15
N ASP A 129 4.32 9.94 1.02
CA ASP A 129 4.99 9.95 2.31
C ASP A 129 4.54 8.81 3.26
N ALA A 130 3.72 7.88 2.77
CA ALA A 130 3.17 6.76 3.55
C ALA A 130 3.58 5.39 2.99
N HIS A 131 4.74 5.30 2.37
CA HIS A 131 5.39 4.04 2.03
C HIS A 131 6.85 4.08 2.47
N THR A 132 7.45 2.92 2.68
CA THR A 132 8.83 2.83 3.16
C THR A 132 9.53 1.58 2.65
N THR A 133 10.84 1.57 2.79
CA THR A 133 11.71 0.45 2.47
C THR A 133 12.97 0.47 3.34
N ALA A 134 13.85 -0.50 3.12
CA ALA A 134 15.16 -0.61 3.77
C ALA A 134 16.27 -0.08 2.85
N ASN A 135 17.43 0.21 3.44
CA ASN A 135 18.65 0.41 2.67
C ASN A 135 18.98 -0.86 1.88
N ARG A 136 19.40 -0.68 0.63
CA ARG A 136 19.84 -1.74 -0.27
C ARG A 136 21.33 -1.59 -0.60
N PRO A 137 21.99 -2.63 -1.12
CA PRO A 137 23.40 -2.51 -1.50
C PRO A 137 23.71 -1.39 -2.49
N ALA A 138 22.79 -1.09 -3.39
CA ALA A 138 22.98 -0.09 -4.44
C ALA A 138 22.47 1.31 -4.09
N ALA A 139 21.58 1.46 -3.12
CA ALA A 139 20.97 2.76 -2.76
C ALA A 139 20.33 2.74 -1.38
N ASP A 140 20.39 3.87 -0.70
CA ASP A 140 19.70 4.07 0.57
C ASP A 140 18.18 4.16 0.39
N ALA A 141 17.43 3.80 1.43
CA ALA A 141 15.96 3.82 1.43
C ALA A 141 15.39 5.18 1.02
N GLN A 142 15.96 6.27 1.51
CA GLN A 142 15.51 7.62 1.16
C GLN A 142 15.62 7.91 -0.34
N VAL A 143 16.70 7.47 -0.97
CA VAL A 143 16.90 7.60 -2.42
C VAL A 143 15.90 6.75 -3.19
N LEU A 144 15.67 5.51 -2.74
CA LEU A 144 14.69 4.61 -3.35
C LEU A 144 13.27 5.17 -3.27
N ILE A 145 12.86 5.69 -2.13
CA ILE A 145 11.54 6.31 -1.95
C ILE A 145 11.36 7.49 -2.91
N ALA A 146 12.33 8.39 -3.00
CA ALA A 146 12.29 9.53 -3.91
C ALA A 146 12.26 9.09 -5.38
N HIS A 147 13.08 8.11 -5.76
CA HIS A 147 13.13 7.56 -7.11
C HIS A 147 11.82 6.93 -7.55
N TYR A 148 11.22 6.07 -6.71
CA TYR A 148 9.95 5.42 -7.05
C TYR A 148 8.78 6.39 -7.07
N ASN A 149 8.74 7.39 -6.21
CA ASN A 149 7.76 8.47 -6.31
C ASN A 149 7.83 9.19 -7.66
N ASP A 150 9.03 9.40 -8.20
CA ASP A 150 9.23 9.98 -9.53
C ASP A 150 8.78 9.00 -10.64
N VAL A 151 9.17 7.73 -10.57
CA VAL A 151 8.75 6.69 -11.52
C VAL A 151 7.23 6.59 -11.59
N TRP A 152 6.54 6.53 -10.46
CA TRP A 152 5.08 6.41 -10.42
C TRP A 152 4.36 7.67 -10.90
N ARG A 153 4.91 8.85 -10.60
CA ARG A 153 4.36 10.13 -11.07
C ARG A 153 4.38 10.26 -12.58
N ASN A 154 5.39 9.68 -13.21
CA ASN A 154 5.60 9.72 -14.65
C ASN A 154 5.20 8.43 -15.36
N PHE A 155 4.55 7.49 -14.66
CA PHE A 155 4.15 6.21 -15.23
C PHE A 155 3.05 6.40 -16.27
N ILE A 156 3.25 5.85 -17.46
CA ILE A 156 2.38 6.10 -18.62
C ILE A 156 1.20 5.12 -18.62
N ALA A 157 0.00 5.62 -18.37
CA ALA A 157 -1.26 4.89 -18.47
C ALA A 157 -2.35 5.87 -18.95
N PRO A 158 -2.56 6.01 -20.27
CA PRO A 158 -3.42 7.10 -20.81
C PRO A 158 -4.87 7.07 -20.36
N ALA A 159 -5.42 5.88 -20.12
CA ALA A 159 -6.82 5.72 -19.72
C ALA A 159 -7.05 5.96 -18.21
N ASN A 160 -6.04 5.66 -17.39
CA ASN A 160 -6.11 5.73 -15.93
C ASN A 160 -4.78 6.27 -15.36
N PRO A 161 -4.42 7.51 -15.67
CA PRO A 161 -3.14 8.07 -15.25
C PRO A 161 -3.02 8.05 -13.73
N PRO A 162 -1.95 7.45 -13.18
CA PRO A 162 -1.75 7.42 -11.74
C PRO A 162 -1.36 8.79 -11.19
N SER A 163 -1.49 8.95 -9.89
CA SER A 163 -1.03 10.14 -9.20
C SER A 163 -0.19 9.80 -7.97
N VAL A 164 0.65 10.74 -7.57
CA VAL A 164 1.47 10.65 -6.36
C VAL A 164 1.20 11.91 -5.55
N LYS A 165 0.63 11.75 -4.36
CA LYS A 165 0.20 12.87 -3.51
C LYS A 165 0.61 12.64 -2.07
N ARG A 166 0.95 13.71 -1.36
CA ARG A 166 1.17 13.63 0.09
C ARG A 166 -0.12 13.23 0.80
N THR A 167 0.01 12.52 1.91
CA THR A 167 -1.12 12.12 2.76
C THR A 167 -2.01 13.31 3.12
N GLU A 168 -1.42 14.44 3.50
CA GLU A 168 -2.15 15.67 3.80
C GLU A 168 -3.07 16.12 2.64
N THR A 169 -2.53 16.14 1.43
CA THR A 169 -3.30 16.50 0.22
C THR A 169 -4.42 15.52 -0.06
N ILE A 170 -4.19 14.23 0.12
CA ILE A 170 -5.23 13.19 -0.05
C ILE A 170 -6.37 13.46 0.94
N LEU A 171 -6.04 13.68 2.21
CA LEU A 171 -7.02 13.93 3.26
C LEU A 171 -7.81 15.24 3.06
N GLU A 172 -7.14 16.28 2.58
CA GLU A 172 -7.81 17.55 2.21
C GLU A 172 -8.80 17.36 1.07
N ASN A 173 -8.41 16.62 0.02
CA ASN A 173 -9.30 16.30 -1.10
C ASN A 173 -10.52 15.49 -0.64
N TRP A 174 -10.35 14.57 0.30
CA TRP A 174 -11.46 13.77 0.86
C TRP A 174 -12.43 14.57 1.74
N LYS A 175 -11.97 15.67 2.32
CA LYS A 175 -12.84 16.57 3.10
C LYS A 175 -13.65 17.53 2.20
N ALA A 176 -13.12 17.82 1.02
CA ALA A 176 -13.74 18.77 0.08
C ALA A 176 -14.86 18.15 -0.77
N ASN A 177 -14.93 16.81 -0.83
CA ASN A 177 -15.93 16.02 -1.56
C ASN A 177 -16.92 15.37 -0.59
#